data_02597ecf973ee48ec71338db55f66867
#
_entry.id   02597ecf973ee48ec71338db55f66867
#
_cell.length_a   1.000
_cell.length_b   1.000
_cell.length_c   1.000
_cell.angle_alpha   90.00
_cell.angle_beta   90.00
_cell.angle_gamma   90.00
#
_symmetry.space_group_name_H-M   'P 1'
#
loop_
_entity.id
_entity.type
_entity.pdbx_description
1 polymer ?
#
loop_
_entity_poly.entity_id
_entity_poly.type
_entity_poly.pdbx_seq_one_letter_code
_entity_poly.pdbx_strand_id
1 'polypeptide(L)'
;MTGSPGPAERRGAAVLRSREELLAAAQALDAEGWSWPRRGRVLTRVWRTAADMRLATYPLDRDRTKSWDVWHAVRHLRATADASRLVLDVGAWQSEVLWALQRAGFRRLAGCDTDRRVRRMPGAGHITYQQADFFEAAIEPSSLAALTCLSVIEHGMDPDAFLARAASLLKPGGRLVLTTDYWPDPVDTTGLEAFGRPWRICSRAEAERWLAVARSHGLRADGAVELDTDDAPITWNGRSYTFLRMALVAKA
;
A
#
# COMPACT_ATOMS: atom_id res chain seq x y z
N MET A 1 19.06 14.08 10.98
CA MET A 1 18.60 13.03 11.92
C MET A 1 17.16 13.36 12.29
N THR A 2 16.19 12.84 11.54
CA THR A 2 14.77 12.94 11.91
C THR A 2 14.48 11.75 12.84
N GLY A 3 14.32 12.00 14.14
CA GLY A 3 13.95 10.97 15.12
C GLY A 3 12.68 10.23 14.68
N SER A 4 12.58 8.94 15.01
CA SER A 4 11.33 8.19 14.83
C SER A 4 10.21 8.89 15.61
N PRO A 5 9.03 9.08 15.01
CA PRO A 5 7.90 9.69 15.72
C PRO A 5 7.58 8.89 16.98
N GLY A 6 7.39 9.60 18.09
CA GLY A 6 6.97 8.99 19.34
C GLY A 6 5.60 8.35 19.23
N PRO A 7 5.20 7.47 20.18
CA PRO A 7 3.88 6.81 20.16
C PRO A 7 2.71 7.77 20.05
N ALA A 8 2.80 8.96 20.64
CA ALA A 8 1.77 10.00 20.61
C ALA A 8 1.65 10.71 19.24
N GLU A 9 2.66 10.61 18.39
CA GLU A 9 2.68 11.21 17.04
C GLU A 9 2.24 10.23 15.94
N ARG A 10 2.02 8.97 16.29
CA ARG A 10 1.58 7.95 15.32
C ARG A 10 0.09 8.09 15.05
N ARG A 11 -0.26 8.00 13.78
CA ARG A 11 -1.64 7.98 13.32
C ARG A 11 -2.01 6.58 12.86
N GLY A 12 -2.94 5.95 13.56
CA GLY A 12 -3.49 4.64 13.21
C GLY A 12 -4.42 4.68 12.01
N ALA A 13 -5.07 5.85 11.76
CA ALA A 13 -5.71 6.16 10.48
C ALA A 13 -5.54 7.66 10.19
N ALA A 14 -5.32 7.99 8.92
CA ALA A 14 -5.18 9.37 8.46
C ALA A 14 -5.61 9.50 7.01
N VAL A 15 -6.13 10.67 6.65
CA VAL A 15 -6.53 11.01 5.28
C VAL A 15 -5.52 11.97 4.65
N LEU A 16 -5.36 11.89 3.33
CA LEU A 16 -4.65 12.90 2.55
C LEU A 16 -5.50 14.18 2.53
N ARG A 17 -4.95 15.30 2.99
CA ARG A 17 -5.72 16.54 3.20
C ARG A 17 -5.57 17.56 2.09
N SER A 18 -4.50 17.47 1.31
CA SER A 18 -4.30 18.44 0.24
C SER A 18 -3.37 17.92 -0.87
N ARG A 19 -3.39 18.64 -1.98
CA ARG A 19 -2.45 18.37 -3.08
C ARG A 19 -1.00 18.72 -2.70
N GLU A 20 -0.81 19.66 -1.79
CA GLU A 20 0.51 20.02 -1.24
C GLU A 20 1.11 18.85 -0.45
N GLU A 21 0.31 18.16 0.39
CA GLU A 21 0.76 16.95 1.09
C GLU A 21 1.22 15.85 0.14
N LEU A 22 0.47 15.66 -0.97
CA LEU A 22 0.84 14.70 -2.01
C LEU A 22 2.18 15.06 -2.66
N LEU A 23 2.38 16.34 -3.01
CA LEU A 23 3.63 16.81 -3.61
C LEU A 23 4.80 16.72 -2.62
N ALA A 24 4.56 17.08 -1.36
CA ALA A 24 5.56 16.97 -0.30
C ALA A 24 6.01 15.52 -0.07
N ALA A 25 5.07 14.56 -0.07
CA ALA A 25 5.38 13.14 0.02
C ALA A 25 6.23 12.66 -1.18
N ALA A 26 5.91 13.11 -2.39
CA ALA A 26 6.69 12.77 -3.58
C ALA A 26 8.12 13.35 -3.53
N GLN A 27 8.28 14.58 -3.04
CA GLN A 27 9.59 15.20 -2.83
C GLN A 27 10.39 14.48 -1.73
N ALA A 28 9.73 14.09 -0.65
CA ALA A 28 10.36 13.37 0.45
C ALA A 28 10.86 11.99 0.01
N LEU A 29 10.07 11.24 -0.78
CA LEU A 29 10.52 9.98 -1.39
C LEU A 29 11.75 10.17 -2.27
N ASP A 30 11.79 11.25 -3.07
CA ASP A 30 12.93 11.59 -3.93
C ASP A 30 14.18 11.93 -3.08
N ALA A 31 14.02 12.74 -2.05
CA ALA A 31 15.11 13.18 -1.17
C ALA A 31 15.76 12.02 -0.38
N GLU A 32 14.94 11.04 0.07
CA GLU A 32 15.42 9.82 0.74
C GLU A 32 16.01 8.79 -0.23
N GLY A 33 15.88 9.00 -1.55
CA GLY A 33 16.29 8.04 -2.57
C GLY A 33 15.45 6.77 -2.60
N TRP A 34 14.20 6.83 -2.13
CA TRP A 34 13.27 5.70 -2.08
C TRP A 34 12.40 5.58 -3.33
N SER A 35 12.32 6.63 -4.13
CA SER A 35 11.57 6.61 -5.39
C SER A 35 12.23 5.73 -6.44
N TRP A 36 11.41 5.14 -7.31
CA TRP A 36 11.90 4.55 -8.55
C TRP A 36 12.54 5.62 -9.44
N PRO A 37 13.74 5.38 -10.02
CA PRO A 37 14.40 6.37 -10.86
C PRO A 37 13.56 6.76 -12.07
N ARG A 38 13.39 8.06 -12.26
CA ARG A 38 12.71 8.59 -13.45
C ARG A 38 13.54 8.32 -14.71
N ARG A 39 12.87 7.79 -15.72
CA ARG A 39 13.43 7.63 -17.05
C ARG A 39 12.56 8.37 -18.07
N GLY A 40 13.15 8.84 -19.14
CA GLY A 40 12.39 9.50 -20.21
C GLY A 40 11.34 8.56 -20.83
N ARG A 41 10.23 9.11 -21.31
CA ARG A 41 9.10 8.33 -21.88
C ARG A 41 9.54 7.34 -22.97
N VAL A 42 10.47 7.73 -23.84
CA VAL A 42 10.99 6.88 -24.92
C VAL A 42 11.72 5.67 -24.34
N LEU A 43 12.62 5.88 -23.38
CA LEU A 43 13.37 4.80 -22.74
C LEU A 43 12.46 3.84 -21.96
N THR A 44 11.47 4.38 -21.26
CA THR A 44 10.47 3.56 -20.57
C THR A 44 9.65 2.71 -21.53
N ARG A 45 9.27 3.27 -22.70
CA ARG A 45 8.55 2.53 -23.74
C ARG A 45 9.39 1.41 -24.32
N VAL A 46 10.64 1.69 -24.68
CA VAL A 46 11.58 0.66 -25.17
C VAL A 46 11.77 -0.44 -24.13
N TRP A 47 11.95 -0.08 -22.87
CA TRP A 47 12.09 -1.05 -21.79
C TRP A 47 10.83 -1.92 -21.61
N ARG A 48 9.64 -1.34 -21.68
CA ARG A 48 8.39 -2.11 -21.65
C ARG A 48 8.28 -3.09 -22.81
N THR A 49 8.61 -2.67 -24.04
CA THR A 49 8.64 -3.55 -25.19
C THR A 49 9.61 -4.72 -24.99
N ALA A 50 10.82 -4.45 -24.48
CA ALA A 50 11.78 -5.52 -24.15
C ALA A 50 11.24 -6.44 -23.04
N ALA A 51 10.52 -5.87 -22.05
CA ALA A 51 9.85 -6.65 -21.04
C ALA A 51 8.74 -7.53 -21.62
N ASP A 52 7.90 -7.03 -22.53
CA ASP A 52 6.86 -7.82 -23.20
C ASP A 52 7.48 -8.97 -24.01
N MET A 53 8.63 -8.75 -24.64
CA MET A 53 9.44 -9.77 -25.33
C MET A 53 10.19 -10.71 -24.38
N ARG A 54 10.03 -10.60 -23.06
CA ARG A 54 10.73 -11.38 -22.03
C ARG A 54 12.24 -11.17 -21.98
N LEU A 55 12.76 -10.10 -22.53
CA LEU A 55 14.19 -9.75 -22.54
C LEU A 55 14.61 -8.90 -21.33
N ALA A 56 13.66 -8.35 -20.58
CA ALA A 56 13.90 -7.51 -19.41
C ALA A 56 12.83 -7.70 -18.33
N THR A 57 13.06 -7.20 -17.12
CA THR A 57 12.02 -6.98 -16.10
C THR A 57 11.15 -5.82 -16.51
N TYR A 58 9.90 -5.73 -15.98
CA TYR A 58 9.07 -4.55 -16.20
C TYR A 58 9.62 -3.35 -15.42
N PRO A 59 9.67 -2.17 -16.02
CA PRO A 59 9.94 -0.95 -15.25
C PRO A 59 8.72 -0.63 -14.37
N LEU A 60 8.97 -0.08 -13.18
CA LEU A 60 7.91 0.50 -12.38
C LEU A 60 7.36 1.76 -13.05
N ASP A 61 6.05 1.88 -13.03
CA ASP A 61 5.35 3.07 -13.47
C ASP A 61 5.16 3.98 -12.26
N ARG A 62 5.98 5.02 -12.19
CA ARG A 62 5.89 5.93 -11.07
C ARG A 62 4.62 6.78 -11.19
N ASP A 63 3.60 6.41 -10.43
CA ASP A 63 2.42 7.23 -10.24
C ASP A 63 2.64 8.20 -9.06
N ARG A 64 2.80 9.50 -9.36
CA ARG A 64 2.99 10.51 -8.32
C ARG A 64 1.77 10.66 -7.41
N THR A 65 0.59 10.27 -7.85
CA THR A 65 -0.62 10.32 -7.02
C THR A 65 -0.55 9.30 -5.89
N LYS A 66 0.21 8.21 -6.06
CA LYS A 66 0.45 7.18 -5.03
C LYS A 66 1.66 7.47 -4.13
N SER A 67 2.35 8.58 -4.34
CA SER A 67 3.54 8.93 -3.53
C SER A 67 3.21 9.13 -2.06
N TRP A 68 2.01 9.64 -1.74
CA TRP A 68 1.57 9.80 -0.36
C TRP A 68 1.42 8.44 0.35
N ASP A 69 0.79 7.47 -0.32
CA ASP A 69 0.61 6.11 0.18
C ASP A 69 1.97 5.45 0.49
N VAL A 70 2.86 5.46 -0.51
CA VAL A 70 4.19 4.85 -0.41
C VAL A 70 5.03 5.53 0.68
N TRP A 71 5.08 6.87 0.71
CA TRP A 71 5.82 7.63 1.71
C TRP A 71 5.39 7.28 3.13
N HIS A 72 4.10 7.34 3.39
CA HIS A 72 3.57 7.08 4.73
C HIS A 72 3.70 5.61 5.14
N ALA A 73 3.53 4.67 4.21
CA ALA A 73 3.75 3.24 4.49
C ALA A 73 5.20 2.96 4.84
N VAL A 74 6.16 3.40 4.04
CA VAL A 74 7.59 3.16 4.27
C VAL A 74 8.06 3.83 5.56
N ARG A 75 7.67 5.09 5.79
CA ARG A 75 8.02 5.82 7.01
C ARG A 75 7.46 5.15 8.26
N HIS A 76 6.21 4.70 8.21
CA HIS A 76 5.57 3.99 9.33
C HIS A 76 6.29 2.67 9.63
N LEU A 77 6.52 1.85 8.61
CA LEU A 77 7.17 0.54 8.77
C LEU A 77 8.63 0.69 9.22
N ARG A 78 9.38 1.68 8.69
CA ARG A 78 10.75 1.96 9.14
C ARG A 78 10.83 2.31 10.64
N ALA A 79 9.79 2.96 11.17
CA ALA A 79 9.73 3.34 12.58
C ALA A 79 9.24 2.22 13.51
N THR A 80 8.55 1.18 12.97
CA THR A 80 7.77 0.24 13.81
C THR A 80 7.99 -1.22 13.51
N ALA A 81 8.52 -1.59 12.35
CA ALA A 81 8.71 -2.97 11.93
C ALA A 81 10.18 -3.38 11.95
N ASP A 82 10.43 -4.66 12.17
CA ASP A 82 11.76 -5.25 12.10
C ASP A 82 12.18 -5.45 10.63
N ALA A 83 13.13 -4.65 10.16
CA ALA A 83 13.61 -4.64 8.77
C ALA A 83 14.32 -5.95 8.35
N SER A 84 14.70 -6.81 9.30
CA SER A 84 15.32 -8.11 9.02
C SER A 84 14.29 -9.23 8.74
N ARG A 85 13.03 -8.98 9.04
CA ARG A 85 11.93 -9.94 8.91
C ARG A 85 11.14 -9.75 7.62
N LEU A 86 10.30 -10.74 7.30
CA LEU A 86 9.53 -10.76 6.07
C LEU A 86 8.44 -9.68 6.07
N VAL A 87 8.40 -8.89 5.00
CA VAL A 87 7.33 -7.96 4.66
C VAL A 87 6.68 -8.43 3.36
N LEU A 88 5.36 -8.49 3.33
CA LEU A 88 4.58 -8.84 2.15
C LEU A 88 3.83 -7.62 1.62
N ASP A 89 3.83 -7.41 0.31
CA ASP A 89 2.97 -6.46 -0.40
C ASP A 89 1.89 -7.20 -1.19
N VAL A 90 0.63 -6.83 -1.00
CA VAL A 90 -0.53 -7.36 -1.71
C VAL A 90 -0.95 -6.39 -2.80
N GLY A 91 -1.15 -6.89 -4.03
CA GLY A 91 -1.33 -6.04 -5.21
C GLY A 91 0.02 -5.47 -5.70
N ALA A 92 1.05 -6.32 -5.72
CA ALA A 92 2.43 -5.90 -5.98
C ALA A 92 2.72 -5.55 -7.44
N TRP A 93 1.80 -5.78 -8.39
CA TRP A 93 2.00 -5.38 -9.77
C TRP A 93 2.02 -3.85 -9.89
N GLN A 94 3.14 -3.30 -10.38
CA GLN A 94 3.41 -1.86 -10.47
C GLN A 94 3.43 -1.10 -9.13
N SER A 95 3.44 -1.82 -8.00
CA SER A 95 3.64 -1.21 -6.68
C SER A 95 5.08 -0.75 -6.48
N GLU A 96 5.28 0.50 -6.07
CA GLU A 96 6.59 1.08 -5.77
C GLU A 96 7.04 0.79 -4.32
N VAL A 97 6.13 0.29 -3.47
CA VAL A 97 6.38 0.18 -2.03
C VAL A 97 7.53 -0.79 -1.70
N LEU A 98 7.60 -1.94 -2.37
CA LEU A 98 8.67 -2.91 -2.11
C LEU A 98 10.05 -2.36 -2.52
N TRP A 99 10.11 -1.61 -3.62
CA TRP A 99 11.33 -0.90 -4.01
C TRP A 99 11.75 0.12 -2.96
N ALA A 100 10.79 0.93 -2.50
CA ALA A 100 11.04 1.95 -1.49
C ALA A 100 11.46 1.33 -0.14
N LEU A 101 10.82 0.24 0.29
CA LEU A 101 11.20 -0.51 1.49
C LEU A 101 12.61 -1.10 1.38
N GLN A 102 13.00 -1.64 0.23
CA GLN A 102 14.36 -2.11 -0.01
C GLN A 102 15.37 -0.98 0.18
N ARG A 103 15.12 0.18 -0.42
CA ARG A 103 15.96 1.38 -0.27
C ARG A 103 15.98 1.91 1.16
N ALA A 104 14.90 1.73 1.91
CA ALA A 104 14.80 2.07 3.34
C ALA A 104 15.49 1.05 4.27
N GLY A 105 16.09 -0.02 3.73
CA GLY A 105 16.90 -0.99 4.48
C GLY A 105 16.21 -2.30 4.84
N PHE A 106 14.99 -2.55 4.36
CA PHE A 106 14.32 -3.85 4.54
C PHE A 106 14.98 -4.92 3.66
N ARG A 107 15.17 -6.12 4.21
CA ARG A 107 15.99 -7.17 3.57
C ARG A 107 15.19 -8.38 3.07
N ARG A 108 14.03 -8.63 3.63
CA ARG A 108 13.19 -9.78 3.28
C ARG A 108 11.84 -9.27 2.81
N LEU A 109 11.70 -9.15 1.49
CA LEU A 109 10.54 -8.54 0.84
C LEU A 109 9.90 -9.55 -0.09
N ALA A 110 8.58 -9.66 -0.02
CA ALA A 110 7.78 -10.45 -0.95
C ALA A 110 6.60 -9.64 -1.46
N GLY A 111 6.16 -9.93 -2.68
CA GLY A 111 4.96 -9.35 -3.26
C GLY A 111 4.11 -10.43 -3.92
N CYS A 112 2.79 -10.34 -3.77
CA CYS A 112 1.84 -11.18 -4.50
C CYS A 112 0.86 -10.34 -5.30
N ASP A 113 0.47 -10.86 -6.46
CA ASP A 113 -0.52 -10.27 -7.33
C ASP A 113 -1.15 -11.34 -8.24
N THR A 114 -2.39 -11.16 -8.63
CA THR A 114 -3.05 -12.04 -9.60
C THR A 114 -2.53 -11.85 -11.03
N ASP A 115 -1.95 -10.68 -11.34
CA ASP A 115 -1.33 -10.40 -12.63
C ASP A 115 -0.03 -11.18 -12.79
N ARG A 116 0.03 -12.03 -13.84
CA ARG A 116 1.23 -12.86 -14.14
C ARG A 116 2.52 -12.05 -14.35
N ARG A 117 2.41 -10.77 -14.73
CA ARG A 117 3.54 -9.90 -14.98
C ARG A 117 4.30 -9.53 -13.71
N VAL A 118 3.68 -9.70 -12.53
CA VAL A 118 4.34 -9.48 -11.22
C VAL A 118 5.62 -10.28 -11.08
N ARG A 119 5.69 -11.50 -11.61
CA ARG A 119 6.90 -12.35 -11.58
C ARG A 119 8.11 -11.72 -12.27
N ARG A 120 7.90 -10.64 -12.99
CA ARG A 120 8.93 -9.94 -13.79
C ARG A 120 9.11 -8.50 -13.37
N MET A 121 8.65 -8.18 -12.16
CA MET A 121 8.93 -6.89 -11.52
C MET A 121 10.41 -6.77 -11.17
N PRO A 122 10.96 -5.55 -11.09
CA PRO A 122 12.33 -5.36 -10.70
C PRO A 122 12.55 -5.80 -9.25
N GLY A 123 13.51 -6.66 -9.03
CA GLY A 123 13.85 -7.17 -7.71
C GLY A 123 15.31 -7.52 -7.65
N ALA A 124 16.14 -6.65 -7.12
CA ALA A 124 17.59 -6.90 -7.00
C ALA A 124 17.88 -7.87 -5.84
N GLY A 125 17.57 -9.16 -6.02
CA GLY A 125 18.01 -10.23 -5.12
C GLY A 125 17.34 -10.34 -3.75
N HIS A 126 16.56 -9.34 -3.34
CA HIS A 126 15.91 -9.31 -2.02
C HIS A 126 14.37 -9.24 -2.07
N ILE A 127 13.79 -9.07 -3.26
CA ILE A 127 12.33 -9.04 -3.46
C ILE A 127 11.92 -10.31 -4.20
N THR A 128 11.02 -11.08 -3.60
CA THR A 128 10.44 -12.27 -4.23
C THR A 128 9.01 -11.97 -4.67
N TYR A 129 8.72 -12.12 -5.96
CA TYR A 129 7.38 -11.92 -6.49
C TYR A 129 6.74 -13.24 -6.86
N GLN A 130 5.48 -13.42 -6.43
CA GLN A 130 4.68 -14.57 -6.83
C GLN A 130 3.35 -14.12 -7.46
N GLN A 131 2.96 -14.79 -8.52
CA GLN A 131 1.60 -14.68 -9.05
C GLN A 131 0.70 -15.56 -8.19
N ALA A 132 -0.12 -14.94 -7.36
CA ALA A 132 -1.07 -15.63 -6.50
C ALA A 132 -2.19 -14.67 -6.10
N ASP A 133 -3.38 -15.18 -5.91
CA ASP A 133 -4.40 -14.51 -5.13
C ASP A 133 -3.94 -14.47 -3.67
N PHE A 134 -4.11 -13.33 -3.01
CA PHE A 134 -3.73 -13.17 -1.61
C PHE A 134 -4.41 -14.20 -0.70
N PHE A 135 -5.66 -14.55 -0.99
CA PHE A 135 -6.42 -15.50 -0.19
C PHE A 135 -5.93 -16.95 -0.33
N GLU A 136 -5.28 -17.27 -1.47
CA GLU A 136 -4.78 -18.61 -1.80
C GLU A 136 -3.25 -18.72 -1.63
N ALA A 137 -2.56 -17.60 -1.48
CA ALA A 137 -1.10 -17.58 -1.36
C ALA A 137 -0.63 -18.42 -0.16
N ALA A 138 0.32 -19.33 -0.41
CA ALA A 138 0.91 -20.18 0.62
C ALA A 138 1.89 -19.35 1.49
N ILE A 139 1.38 -18.75 2.54
CA ILE A 139 2.13 -17.94 3.49
C ILE A 139 1.90 -18.53 4.88
N GLU A 140 2.99 -18.79 5.60
CA GLU A 140 2.92 -19.34 6.96
C GLU A 140 2.22 -18.37 7.93
N PRO A 141 1.29 -18.84 8.75
CA PRO A 141 0.66 -18.03 9.78
C PRO A 141 1.70 -17.42 10.73
N SER A 142 1.41 -16.21 11.22
CA SER A 142 2.26 -15.49 12.19
C SER A 142 3.72 -15.32 11.74
N SER A 143 3.98 -15.26 10.42
CA SER A 143 5.33 -15.16 9.87
C SER A 143 5.73 -13.75 9.46
N LEU A 144 4.75 -12.87 9.17
CA LEU A 144 5.01 -11.55 8.63
C LEU A 144 5.29 -10.51 9.73
N ALA A 145 6.38 -9.76 9.57
CA ALA A 145 6.60 -8.57 10.38
C ALA A 145 5.73 -7.39 9.93
N ALA A 146 5.44 -7.32 8.64
CA ALA A 146 4.51 -6.35 8.09
C ALA A 146 3.82 -6.87 6.83
N LEU A 147 2.64 -6.29 6.57
CA LEU A 147 1.87 -6.47 5.36
C LEU A 147 1.45 -5.09 4.84
N THR A 148 1.64 -4.84 3.55
CA THR A 148 1.14 -3.65 2.86
C THR A 148 0.08 -4.04 1.83
N CYS A 149 -0.94 -3.17 1.67
CA CYS A 149 -1.98 -3.28 0.66
C CYS A 149 -2.37 -1.85 0.26
N LEU A 150 -1.68 -1.31 -0.75
CA LEU A 150 -1.79 0.11 -1.09
C LEU A 150 -2.65 0.31 -2.33
N SER A 151 -3.84 0.89 -2.15
CA SER A 151 -4.82 1.15 -3.22
C SER A 151 -5.16 -0.11 -4.03
N VAL A 152 -5.57 -1.16 -3.33
CA VAL A 152 -5.95 -2.46 -3.90
C VAL A 152 -7.33 -2.90 -3.42
N ILE A 153 -7.64 -2.65 -2.15
CA ILE A 153 -8.87 -3.14 -1.51
C ILE A 153 -10.15 -2.55 -2.14
N GLU A 154 -10.03 -1.37 -2.73
CA GLU A 154 -11.10 -0.70 -3.48
C GLU A 154 -11.47 -1.39 -4.80
N HIS A 155 -10.66 -2.34 -5.27
CA HIS A 155 -10.87 -3.04 -6.54
C HIS A 155 -11.55 -4.40 -6.37
N GLY A 156 -12.64 -4.44 -5.60
CA GLY A 156 -13.49 -5.63 -5.45
C GLY A 156 -12.96 -6.67 -4.46
N MET A 157 -11.97 -6.34 -3.63
CA MET A 157 -11.53 -7.21 -2.54
C MET A 157 -12.54 -7.12 -1.38
N ASP A 158 -12.85 -8.26 -0.74
CA ASP A 158 -13.64 -8.30 0.48
C ASP A 158 -12.79 -7.83 1.67
N PRO A 159 -13.11 -6.69 2.30
CA PRO A 159 -12.31 -6.15 3.38
C PRO A 159 -12.33 -7.00 4.65
N ASP A 160 -13.43 -7.66 4.95
CA ASP A 160 -13.57 -8.47 6.16
C ASP A 160 -12.71 -9.72 6.05
N ALA A 161 -12.79 -10.41 4.92
CA ALA A 161 -11.92 -11.53 4.61
C ALA A 161 -10.43 -11.13 4.57
N PHE A 162 -10.12 -9.96 3.96
CA PHE A 162 -8.76 -9.43 3.92
C PHE A 162 -8.20 -9.19 5.32
N LEU A 163 -8.96 -8.50 6.18
CA LEU A 163 -8.51 -8.18 7.55
C LEU A 163 -8.33 -9.43 8.40
N ALA A 164 -9.24 -10.41 8.28
CA ALA A 164 -9.13 -11.69 8.98
C ALA A 164 -7.85 -12.43 8.55
N ARG A 165 -7.59 -12.54 7.25
CA ARG A 165 -6.39 -13.20 6.75
C ARG A 165 -5.11 -12.43 7.09
N ALA A 166 -5.10 -11.11 6.95
CA ALA A 166 -3.95 -10.29 7.33
C ALA A 166 -3.59 -10.50 8.81
N ALA A 167 -4.60 -10.54 9.69
CA ALA A 167 -4.39 -10.81 11.11
C ALA A 167 -3.75 -12.18 11.36
N SER A 168 -4.18 -13.23 10.65
CA SER A 168 -3.63 -14.58 10.81
C SER A 168 -2.18 -14.71 10.34
N LEU A 169 -1.75 -13.90 9.40
CA LEU A 169 -0.41 -13.93 8.81
C LEU A 169 0.61 -13.08 9.58
N LEU A 170 0.15 -12.04 10.26
CA LEU A 170 1.02 -11.15 11.03
C LEU A 170 1.46 -11.83 12.33
N LYS A 171 2.76 -11.73 12.63
CA LYS A 171 3.28 -12.12 13.94
C LYS A 171 2.77 -11.17 15.03
N PRO A 172 2.81 -11.56 16.32
CA PRO A 172 2.55 -10.65 17.43
C PRO A 172 3.38 -9.36 17.28
N GLY A 173 2.74 -8.21 17.38
CA GLY A 173 3.35 -6.91 17.12
C GLY A 173 3.63 -6.59 15.65
N GLY A 174 3.23 -7.46 14.71
CA GLY A 174 3.34 -7.20 13.27
C GLY A 174 2.45 -6.03 12.81
N ARG A 175 2.77 -5.42 11.67
CA ARG A 175 2.13 -4.21 11.16
C ARG A 175 1.36 -4.48 9.87
N LEU A 176 0.14 -3.97 9.81
CA LEU A 176 -0.61 -3.84 8.57
C LEU A 176 -0.66 -2.35 8.18
N VAL A 177 -0.27 -2.03 6.95
CA VAL A 177 -0.54 -0.72 6.36
C VAL A 177 -1.36 -0.93 5.11
N LEU A 178 -2.58 -0.38 5.11
CA LEU A 178 -3.43 -0.37 3.93
C LEU A 178 -3.80 1.05 3.56
N THR A 179 -3.99 1.31 2.27
CA THR A 179 -4.59 2.55 1.76
C THR A 179 -5.73 2.22 0.81
N THR A 180 -6.67 3.15 0.69
CA THR A 180 -7.82 3.03 -0.19
C THR A 180 -8.32 4.41 -0.61
N ASP A 181 -9.03 4.47 -1.72
CA ASP A 181 -9.79 5.65 -2.12
C ASP A 181 -10.89 5.90 -1.10
N TYR A 182 -11.08 7.15 -0.68
CA TYR A 182 -11.90 7.51 0.47
C TYR A 182 -12.64 8.83 0.28
N TRP A 183 -13.88 8.88 0.78
CA TRP A 183 -14.60 10.11 1.03
C TRP A 183 -15.51 9.93 2.25
N PRO A 184 -15.69 10.95 3.13
CA PRO A 184 -16.51 10.80 4.34
C PRO A 184 -17.93 10.33 4.05
N ASP A 185 -18.59 10.93 3.05
CA ASP A 185 -19.93 10.54 2.64
C ASP A 185 -19.89 9.43 1.58
N PRO A 186 -20.96 8.60 1.47
CA PRO A 186 -21.06 7.60 0.42
C PRO A 186 -20.99 8.22 -0.98
N VAL A 187 -20.15 7.68 -1.86
CA VAL A 187 -20.04 8.08 -3.27
C VAL A 187 -20.55 6.95 -4.15
N ASP A 188 -21.50 7.26 -5.03
CA ASP A 188 -21.98 6.27 -6.00
C ASP A 188 -20.91 5.99 -7.07
N THR A 189 -20.43 4.76 -7.07
CA THR A 189 -19.48 4.20 -8.03
C THR A 189 -20.07 3.03 -8.81
N THR A 190 -21.39 2.86 -8.80
CA THR A 190 -22.08 1.78 -9.49
C THR A 190 -21.76 1.77 -10.98
N GLY A 191 -21.33 0.62 -11.48
CA GLY A 191 -20.94 0.43 -12.89
C GLY A 191 -19.57 1.01 -13.26
N LEU A 192 -18.83 1.61 -12.32
CA LEU A 192 -17.47 2.07 -12.55
C LEU A 192 -16.47 0.93 -12.28
N GLU A 193 -15.50 0.82 -13.18
CA GLU A 193 -14.45 -0.18 -13.09
C GLU A 193 -13.07 0.44 -13.15
N ALA A 194 -12.12 -0.22 -12.48
CA ALA A 194 -10.70 0.02 -12.61
C ALA A 194 -9.97 -1.31 -12.81
N PHE A 195 -9.12 -1.38 -13.80
CA PHE A 195 -8.33 -2.59 -14.12
C PHE A 195 -9.21 -3.83 -14.38
N GLY A 196 -10.44 -3.64 -14.91
CA GLY A 196 -11.40 -4.72 -15.18
C GLY A 196 -12.05 -5.29 -13.91
N ARG A 197 -12.06 -4.55 -12.83
CA ARG A 197 -12.70 -4.91 -11.56
C ARG A 197 -13.62 -3.77 -11.09
N PRO A 198 -14.69 -4.07 -10.32
CA PRO A 198 -15.48 -3.03 -9.68
C PRO A 198 -14.58 -2.10 -8.87
N TRP A 199 -14.80 -0.80 -8.99
CA TRP A 199 -14.09 0.21 -8.22
C TRP A 199 -15.03 0.92 -7.26
N ARG A 200 -14.57 1.18 -6.05
CA ARG A 200 -15.35 1.87 -5.02
C ARG A 200 -14.51 2.89 -4.26
N ILE A 201 -15.19 3.88 -3.69
CA ILE A 201 -14.65 4.84 -2.74
C ILE A 201 -15.19 4.48 -1.37
N CYS A 202 -14.31 4.20 -0.41
CA CYS A 202 -14.66 3.85 0.96
C CYS A 202 -15.27 5.05 1.68
N SER A 203 -16.39 4.87 2.33
CA SER A 203 -17.01 5.89 3.20
C SER A 203 -16.47 5.85 4.63
N ARG A 204 -16.77 6.91 5.42
CA ARG A 204 -16.46 6.92 6.85
C ARG A 204 -17.07 5.72 7.58
N ALA A 205 -18.34 5.44 7.35
CA ALA A 205 -19.02 4.33 8.00
C ALA A 205 -18.36 2.98 7.67
N GLU A 206 -17.91 2.79 6.43
CA GLU A 206 -17.14 1.59 6.05
C GLU A 206 -15.77 1.55 6.72
N ALA A 207 -15.04 2.66 6.77
CA ALA A 207 -13.74 2.75 7.44
C ALA A 207 -13.85 2.42 8.94
N GLU A 208 -14.85 2.95 9.63
CA GLU A 208 -15.13 2.62 11.03
C GLU A 208 -15.50 1.15 11.22
N ARG A 209 -16.32 0.58 10.33
CA ARG A 209 -16.63 -0.85 10.31
C ARG A 209 -15.37 -1.69 10.10
N TRP A 210 -14.50 -1.34 9.17
CA TRP A 210 -13.23 -2.06 8.96
C TRP A 210 -12.33 -2.03 10.18
N LEU A 211 -12.25 -0.90 10.89
CA LEU A 211 -11.52 -0.80 12.15
C LEU A 211 -12.14 -1.68 13.26
N ALA A 212 -13.46 -1.81 13.29
CA ALA A 212 -14.14 -2.71 14.23
C ALA A 212 -13.88 -4.19 13.89
N VAL A 213 -13.97 -4.58 12.61
CA VAL A 213 -13.62 -5.93 12.13
C VAL A 213 -12.15 -6.24 12.40
N ALA A 214 -11.24 -5.34 12.09
CA ALA A 214 -9.82 -5.49 12.40
C ALA A 214 -9.60 -5.79 13.89
N ARG A 215 -10.29 -5.05 14.75
CA ARG A 215 -10.21 -5.25 16.22
C ARG A 215 -10.71 -6.61 16.67
N SER A 216 -11.78 -7.13 16.06
CA SER A 216 -12.30 -8.48 16.38
C SER A 216 -11.29 -9.59 16.01
N HIS A 217 -10.44 -9.36 15.01
CA HIS A 217 -9.35 -10.24 14.61
C HIS A 217 -8.00 -9.93 15.30
N GLY A 218 -7.99 -9.06 16.31
CA GLY A 218 -6.78 -8.77 17.08
C GLY A 218 -5.86 -7.71 16.45
N LEU A 219 -6.30 -7.01 15.42
CA LEU A 219 -5.60 -5.84 14.89
C LEU A 219 -6.17 -4.56 15.53
N ARG A 220 -5.31 -3.66 15.96
CA ARG A 220 -5.73 -2.36 16.51
C ARG A 220 -5.04 -1.21 15.79
N ALA A 221 -5.66 -0.06 15.73
CA ALA A 221 -5.06 1.15 15.19
C ALA A 221 -3.75 1.47 15.95
N ASP A 222 -2.67 1.73 15.21
CA ASP A 222 -1.35 2.08 15.78
C ASP A 222 -1.23 3.60 15.94
N GLY A 223 -2.11 4.17 16.77
CA GLY A 223 -2.18 5.59 17.08
C GLY A 223 -3.58 6.18 16.89
N ALA A 224 -3.66 7.52 16.78
CA ALA A 224 -4.90 8.25 16.60
C ALA A 224 -5.61 7.89 15.29
N VAL A 225 -6.94 7.96 15.29
CA VAL A 225 -7.78 7.74 14.11
C VAL A 225 -8.39 9.07 13.67
N GLU A 226 -8.03 9.54 12.50
CA GLU A 226 -8.50 10.80 11.90
C GLU A 226 -9.10 10.49 10.53
N LEU A 227 -10.41 10.63 10.40
CA LEU A 227 -11.19 10.31 9.19
C LEU A 227 -11.83 11.55 8.56
N ASP A 228 -11.72 12.71 9.22
CA ASP A 228 -12.34 13.95 8.73
C ASP A 228 -11.48 14.61 7.65
N THR A 229 -12.15 15.05 6.59
CA THR A 229 -11.57 15.88 5.54
C THR A 229 -12.68 16.63 4.79
N ASP A 230 -12.37 17.84 4.35
CA ASP A 230 -13.21 18.66 3.48
C ASP A 230 -12.58 18.78 2.07
N ASP A 231 -11.37 18.27 1.90
CA ASP A 231 -10.62 18.33 0.64
C ASP A 231 -10.61 16.99 -0.11
N ALA A 232 -10.90 17.06 -1.42
CA ALA A 232 -10.85 15.96 -2.37
C ALA A 232 -9.75 16.20 -3.42
N PRO A 233 -8.47 16.07 -3.08
CA PRO A 233 -7.35 16.44 -3.95
C PRO A 233 -7.17 15.53 -5.16
N ILE A 234 -7.87 14.41 -5.21
CA ILE A 234 -7.82 13.43 -6.29
C ILE A 234 -9.11 13.51 -7.10
N THR A 235 -8.98 13.53 -8.41
CA THR A 235 -10.12 13.38 -9.33
C THR A 235 -9.78 12.28 -10.32
N TRP A 236 -10.64 11.25 -10.36
CA TRP A 236 -10.49 10.15 -11.29
C TRP A 236 -11.86 9.57 -11.64
N ASN A 237 -12.02 9.14 -12.87
CA ASN A 237 -13.25 8.52 -13.39
C ASN A 237 -14.54 9.30 -13.06
N GLY A 238 -14.45 10.66 -13.13
CA GLY A 238 -15.57 11.57 -12.84
C GLY A 238 -15.96 11.69 -11.36
N ARG A 239 -15.14 11.21 -10.45
CA ARG A 239 -15.34 11.35 -9.00
C ARG A 239 -14.16 12.09 -8.38
N SER A 240 -14.47 12.94 -7.37
CA SER A 240 -13.47 13.61 -6.53
C SER A 240 -13.45 12.96 -5.15
N TYR A 241 -12.26 12.68 -4.63
CA TYR A 241 -12.06 11.93 -3.40
C TYR A 241 -10.66 12.18 -2.82
N THR A 242 -10.35 11.52 -1.75
CA THR A 242 -9.02 11.52 -1.13
C THR A 242 -8.51 10.09 -0.90
N PHE A 243 -7.35 9.94 -0.25
CA PHE A 243 -6.85 8.65 0.21
C PHE A 243 -6.98 8.52 1.71
N LEU A 244 -7.38 7.35 2.17
CA LEU A 244 -7.32 6.92 3.56
C LEU A 244 -6.18 5.93 3.72
N ARG A 245 -5.33 6.16 4.72
CA ARG A 245 -4.35 5.19 5.20
C ARG A 245 -4.78 4.66 6.57
N MET A 246 -4.76 3.35 6.73
CA MET A 246 -4.86 2.67 8.03
C MET A 246 -3.54 1.99 8.35
N ALA A 247 -3.01 2.23 9.53
CA ALA A 247 -1.85 1.55 10.09
C ALA A 247 -2.30 0.80 11.35
N LEU A 248 -2.25 -0.53 11.29
CA LEU A 248 -2.76 -1.40 12.33
C LEU A 248 -1.61 -2.25 12.89
N VAL A 249 -1.75 -2.66 14.15
CA VAL A 249 -0.79 -3.55 14.82
C VAL A 249 -1.49 -4.79 15.36
N ALA A 250 -0.92 -5.96 15.09
CA ALA A 250 -1.38 -7.21 15.67
C ALA A 250 -1.10 -7.24 17.19
N LYS A 251 -2.05 -7.73 17.98
CA LYS A 251 -1.85 -7.92 19.43
C LYS A 251 -0.61 -8.77 19.68
N ALA A 252 0.12 -8.41 20.75
CA ALA A 252 1.23 -9.18 21.27
C ALA A 252 0.71 -10.48 21.93
#